data_865b5cb69ded61e3c4f1163c67c9d9e1
#
_entry.id   865b5cb69ded61e3c4f1163c67c9d9e1
#
_cell.length_a   1.000
_cell.length_b   1.000
_cell.length_c   1.000
_cell.angle_alpha   90.00
_cell.angle_beta   90.00
_cell.angle_gamma   90.00
#
_symmetry.space_group_name_H-M   'P 1'
#
loop_
_entity.id
_entity.type
_entity.pdbx_description
1 polymer ?
#
loop_
_entity_poly.entity_id
_entity_poly.type
_entity_poly.pdbx_seq_one_letter_code
_entity_poly.pdbx_strand_id
1 'polypeptide(L)'
;MEPILEVKNLTKNFGGLCAVSNVSMTINQGELIGLIGPNGAGKTTLFNLLTGVYEPSSGLIELNEDGQKIQLGGLKPYKITSYGISRTFQNIRLFKAMTVLENVKVAMHKNVRYGTIAAILRLPSYYSEEKWVEEKACELLKEVGLYSKRNEMATNLPYGEQRRLEIARALAIHPKILFLDEPAAGMNPQETADLTKLIHHIREKYKLTVILIEHDMSLVMNICERIYVLDYGKMIANGSPEEIKNNEFVIKAYLGEEI
;
A
#
# COMPACT_ATOMS: atom_id res chain seq x y z
N MET A 1 20.08 -5.73 10.03
CA MET A 1 19.58 -4.41 9.52
C MET A 1 18.47 -3.97 10.45
N GLU A 2 18.40 -2.67 10.77
CA GLU A 2 17.25 -2.18 11.52
C GLU A 2 16.01 -2.16 10.64
N PRO A 3 14.83 -2.56 11.19
CA PRO A 3 13.59 -2.59 10.41
C PRO A 3 13.16 -1.16 10.05
N ILE A 4 12.57 -0.99 8.85
CA ILE A 4 11.97 0.30 8.45
C ILE A 4 10.67 0.59 9.21
N LEU A 5 9.89 -0.46 9.54
CA LEU A 5 8.67 -0.36 10.34
C LEU A 5 8.65 -1.45 11.40
N GLU A 6 8.37 -1.05 12.63
CA GLU A 6 8.28 -1.94 13.79
C GLU A 6 6.93 -1.76 14.48
N VAL A 7 6.24 -2.87 14.72
CA VAL A 7 4.94 -2.92 15.41
C VAL A 7 5.10 -3.75 16.67
N LYS A 8 4.69 -3.20 17.82
CA LYS A 8 4.86 -3.85 19.12
C LYS A 8 3.53 -3.93 19.86
N ASN A 9 3.10 -5.14 20.17
CA ASN A 9 1.94 -5.43 21.02
C ASN A 9 0.68 -4.65 20.60
N LEU A 10 0.48 -4.48 19.29
CA LEU A 10 -0.58 -3.66 18.73
C LEU A 10 -1.94 -4.31 18.99
N THR A 11 -2.85 -3.53 19.55
CA THR A 11 -4.21 -3.99 19.87
C THR A 11 -5.24 -2.98 19.40
N LYS A 12 -6.36 -3.48 18.85
CA LYS A 12 -7.53 -2.67 18.50
C LYS A 12 -8.81 -3.32 18.96
N ASN A 13 -9.54 -2.59 19.79
CA ASN A 13 -10.87 -2.95 20.25
C ASN A 13 -11.93 -2.04 19.61
N PHE A 14 -13.05 -2.61 19.21
CA PHE A 14 -14.26 -1.91 18.79
C PHE A 14 -15.39 -2.33 19.75
N GLY A 15 -15.65 -1.50 20.77
CA GLY A 15 -16.53 -1.91 21.86
C GLY A 15 -16.03 -3.19 22.53
N GLY A 16 -16.87 -4.23 22.54
CA GLY A 16 -16.51 -5.54 23.10
C GLY A 16 -15.70 -6.47 22.16
N LEU A 17 -15.51 -6.10 20.89
CA LEU A 17 -14.79 -6.92 19.92
C LEU A 17 -13.32 -6.52 19.86
N CYS A 18 -12.42 -7.47 20.12
CA CYS A 18 -10.99 -7.30 19.89
C CYS A 18 -10.65 -7.75 18.46
N ALA A 19 -10.49 -6.79 17.55
CA ALA A 19 -10.24 -7.07 16.12
C ALA A 19 -8.76 -7.29 15.78
N VAL A 20 -7.84 -6.76 16.59
CA VAL A 20 -6.39 -7.02 16.54
C VAL A 20 -5.91 -7.14 17.98
N SER A 21 -5.23 -8.22 18.31
CA SER A 21 -4.85 -8.58 19.67
C SER A 21 -3.36 -8.86 19.79
N ASN A 22 -2.64 -7.94 20.43
CA ASN A 22 -1.22 -8.10 20.78
C ASN A 22 -0.33 -8.47 19.58
N VAL A 23 -0.56 -7.87 18.42
CA VAL A 23 0.19 -8.15 17.20
C VAL A 23 1.54 -7.43 17.24
N SER A 24 2.62 -8.21 17.00
CA SER A 24 3.96 -7.68 16.83
C SER A 24 4.53 -8.14 15.48
N MET A 25 5.14 -7.21 14.73
CA MET A 25 5.75 -7.51 13.44
C MET A 25 6.86 -6.52 13.12
N THR A 26 7.82 -6.95 12.31
CA THR A 26 8.92 -6.13 11.82
C THR A 26 8.96 -6.18 10.30
N ILE A 27 9.25 -5.06 9.67
CA ILE A 27 9.32 -4.93 8.21
C ILE A 27 10.68 -4.32 7.89
N ASN A 28 11.50 -5.03 7.10
CA ASN A 28 12.81 -4.53 6.71
C ASN A 28 12.70 -3.70 5.42
N GLN A 29 13.66 -2.81 5.22
CA GLN A 29 13.68 -1.99 4.01
C GLN A 29 13.84 -2.86 2.76
N GLY A 30 13.00 -2.60 1.75
CA GLY A 30 13.04 -3.27 0.47
C GLY A 30 12.35 -4.64 0.45
N GLU A 31 11.82 -5.16 1.57
CA GLU A 31 11.06 -6.43 1.59
C GLU A 31 9.73 -6.32 0.85
N LEU A 32 9.30 -7.43 0.25
CA LEU A 32 7.93 -7.65 -0.20
C LEU A 32 7.26 -8.67 0.71
N ILE A 33 6.33 -8.18 1.54
CA ILE A 33 5.70 -8.93 2.61
C ILE A 33 4.23 -9.18 2.29
N GLY A 34 3.77 -10.42 2.46
CA GLY A 34 2.37 -10.79 2.45
C GLY A 34 1.74 -10.75 3.85
N LEU A 35 0.53 -10.21 3.97
CA LEU A 35 -0.32 -10.36 5.14
C LEU A 35 -1.56 -11.15 4.73
N ILE A 36 -1.66 -12.38 5.19
CA ILE A 36 -2.73 -13.31 4.84
C ILE A 36 -3.53 -13.76 6.08
N GLY A 37 -4.58 -14.50 5.86
CA GLY A 37 -5.43 -15.08 6.88
C GLY A 37 -6.88 -15.23 6.40
N PRO A 38 -7.72 -15.98 7.11
CA PRO A 38 -9.15 -16.14 6.78
C PRO A 38 -9.92 -14.82 6.73
N ASN A 39 -11.15 -14.87 6.23
CA ASN A 39 -12.06 -13.73 6.29
C ASN A 39 -12.39 -13.40 7.76
N GLY A 40 -12.34 -12.12 8.11
CA GLY A 40 -12.51 -11.71 9.50
C GLY A 40 -11.27 -11.81 10.40
N ALA A 41 -10.14 -12.31 9.90
CA ALA A 41 -8.91 -12.45 10.68
C ALA A 41 -8.30 -11.14 11.20
N GLY A 42 -8.79 -9.96 10.77
CA GLY A 42 -8.29 -8.67 11.21
C GLY A 42 -7.29 -7.98 10.27
N LYS A 43 -7.00 -8.53 9.09
CA LYS A 43 -6.04 -8.00 8.12
C LYS A 43 -6.29 -6.53 7.75
N THR A 44 -7.50 -6.21 7.30
CA THR A 44 -7.89 -4.84 6.93
C THR A 44 -7.84 -3.90 8.12
N THR A 45 -8.18 -4.39 9.33
CA THR A 45 -8.05 -3.61 10.56
C THR A 45 -6.59 -3.29 10.85
N LEU A 46 -5.69 -4.26 10.72
CA LEU A 46 -4.25 -4.04 10.90
C LEU A 46 -3.72 -3.03 9.87
N PHE A 47 -4.07 -3.14 8.59
CA PHE A 47 -3.71 -2.14 7.56
C PHE A 47 -4.24 -0.75 7.90
N ASN A 48 -5.47 -0.66 8.40
CA ASN A 48 -6.07 0.61 8.81
C ASN A 48 -5.32 1.25 10.00
N LEU A 49 -4.81 0.43 10.92
CA LEU A 49 -3.95 0.91 12.02
C LEU A 49 -2.60 1.42 11.52
N LEU A 50 -1.93 0.66 10.65
CA LEU A 50 -0.62 1.00 10.10
C LEU A 50 -0.65 2.24 9.21
N THR A 51 -1.82 2.55 8.61
CA THR A 51 -2.00 3.68 7.70
C THR A 51 -2.80 4.85 8.34
N GLY A 52 -3.06 4.79 9.65
CA GLY A 52 -3.67 5.87 10.44
C GLY A 52 -5.16 6.11 10.20
N VAL A 53 -5.84 5.17 9.54
CA VAL A 53 -7.31 5.21 9.39
C VAL A 53 -7.98 4.92 10.73
N TYR A 54 -7.38 4.01 11.52
CA TYR A 54 -7.78 3.74 12.89
C TYR A 54 -6.66 4.07 13.86
N GLU A 55 -7.02 4.56 15.04
CA GLU A 55 -6.12 4.75 16.17
C GLU A 55 -6.03 3.42 16.95
N PRO A 56 -4.81 2.98 17.34
CA PRO A 56 -4.63 1.81 18.19
C PRO A 56 -5.29 2.00 19.56
N SER A 57 -5.81 0.92 20.14
CA SER A 57 -6.25 0.92 21.54
C SER A 57 -5.05 0.81 22.49
N SER A 58 -4.00 0.09 22.08
CA SER A 58 -2.70 0.00 22.76
C SER A 58 -1.63 -0.52 21.81
N GLY A 59 -0.38 -0.47 22.24
CA GLY A 59 0.79 -0.88 21.46
C GLY A 59 1.43 0.29 20.70
N LEU A 60 2.49 -0.01 19.94
CA LEU A 60 3.31 0.99 19.26
C LEU A 60 3.46 0.65 17.77
N ILE A 61 3.50 1.67 16.94
CA ILE A 61 3.84 1.58 15.51
C ILE A 61 4.96 2.59 15.28
N GLU A 62 6.18 2.11 15.05
CA GLU A 62 7.38 2.92 14.92
C GLU A 62 7.94 2.82 13.50
N LEU A 63 8.07 3.96 12.82
CA LEU A 63 8.83 4.09 11.57
C LEU A 63 10.26 4.48 11.90
N ASN A 64 11.23 3.76 11.36
CA ASN A 64 12.64 4.14 11.44
C ASN A 64 13.00 4.97 10.21
N GLU A 65 13.36 6.23 10.42
CA GLU A 65 13.79 7.15 9.39
C GLU A 65 15.19 7.68 9.76
N ASP A 66 16.20 7.19 9.02
CA ASP A 66 17.60 7.59 9.19
C ASP A 66 18.10 7.47 10.66
N GLY A 67 17.71 6.38 11.34
CA GLY A 67 18.06 6.11 12.72
C GLY A 67 17.19 6.82 13.77
N GLN A 68 16.20 7.60 13.34
CA GLN A 68 15.19 8.20 14.22
C GLN A 68 13.90 7.38 14.20
N LYS A 69 13.39 7.05 15.38
CA LYS A 69 12.11 6.36 15.54
C LYS A 69 10.97 7.35 15.63
N ILE A 70 10.06 7.28 14.67
CA ILE A 70 8.87 8.13 14.57
C ILE A 70 7.66 7.29 14.97
N GLN A 71 6.95 7.70 16.01
CA GLN A 71 5.70 7.06 16.43
C GLN A 71 4.57 7.44 15.45
N LEU A 72 4.01 6.43 14.76
CA LEU A 72 2.92 6.62 13.81
C LEU A 72 1.53 6.44 14.44
N GLY A 73 1.44 5.68 15.54
CA GLY A 73 0.17 5.41 16.22
C GLY A 73 -0.56 6.69 16.61
N GLY A 74 -1.83 6.82 16.22
CA GLY A 74 -2.64 8.03 16.46
C GLY A 74 -2.43 9.18 15.48
N LEU A 75 -1.46 9.08 14.56
CA LEU A 75 -1.30 10.07 13.50
C LEU A 75 -2.40 9.91 12.42
N LYS A 76 -2.86 11.04 11.90
CA LYS A 76 -3.82 11.06 10.77
C LYS A 76 -3.15 10.59 9.46
N PRO A 77 -3.93 9.99 8.51
CA PRO A 77 -3.39 9.44 7.26
C PRO A 77 -2.48 10.40 6.47
N TYR A 78 -2.86 11.69 6.39
CA TYR A 78 -2.06 12.67 5.64
C TYR A 78 -0.67 12.91 6.25
N LYS A 79 -0.55 12.78 7.60
CA LYS A 79 0.76 12.85 8.27
C LYS A 79 1.57 11.59 8.00
N ILE A 80 0.96 10.41 8.09
CA ILE A 80 1.62 9.14 7.76
C ILE A 80 2.11 9.15 6.31
N THR A 81 1.30 9.65 5.38
CA THR A 81 1.71 9.87 3.99
C THR A 81 2.91 10.83 3.88
N SER A 82 3.03 11.82 4.78
CA SER A 82 4.18 12.72 4.75
C SER A 82 5.51 12.06 5.13
N TYR A 83 5.47 10.96 5.83
CA TYR A 83 6.63 10.11 6.13
C TYR A 83 6.94 9.07 5.05
N GLY A 84 6.31 9.17 3.88
CA GLY A 84 6.60 8.27 2.76
C GLY A 84 5.86 6.93 2.84
N ILE A 85 4.71 6.87 3.49
CA ILE A 85 3.83 5.69 3.50
C ILE A 85 2.64 5.97 2.58
N SER A 86 2.44 5.10 1.60
CA SER A 86 1.32 5.17 0.65
C SER A 86 0.49 3.90 0.69
N ARG A 87 -0.78 4.01 0.31
CA ARG A 87 -1.71 2.88 0.27
C ARG A 87 -2.64 2.96 -0.94
N THR A 88 -2.89 1.81 -1.57
CA THR A 88 -4.07 1.60 -2.40
C THR A 88 -5.24 1.14 -1.53
N PHE A 89 -6.45 1.16 -2.06
CA PHE A 89 -7.65 0.72 -1.33
C PHE A 89 -8.28 -0.46 -2.04
N GLN A 90 -8.93 -1.35 -1.29
CA GLN A 90 -9.66 -2.49 -1.83
C GLN A 90 -10.66 -2.04 -2.92
N ASN A 91 -11.47 -1.03 -2.61
CA ASN A 91 -12.31 -0.37 -3.63
C ASN A 91 -11.53 0.77 -4.27
N ILE A 92 -11.37 0.72 -5.59
CA ILE A 92 -10.62 1.73 -6.36
C ILE A 92 -11.16 3.14 -6.11
N ARG A 93 -10.27 4.06 -5.68
CA ARG A 93 -10.59 5.44 -5.34
C ARG A 93 -9.95 6.41 -6.33
N LEU A 94 -10.44 6.41 -7.57
CA LEU A 94 -10.03 7.38 -8.59
C LEU A 94 -10.95 8.62 -8.58
N PHE A 95 -10.40 9.75 -9.00
CA PHE A 95 -11.19 10.93 -9.32
C PHE A 95 -11.89 10.72 -10.67
N LYS A 96 -13.15 10.30 -10.59
CA LYS A 96 -13.93 9.84 -11.74
C LYS A 96 -14.12 10.91 -12.83
N ALA A 97 -14.19 12.19 -12.43
CA ALA A 97 -14.35 13.34 -13.30
C ALA A 97 -13.03 13.92 -13.83
N MET A 98 -11.92 13.17 -13.65
CA MET A 98 -10.59 13.58 -14.11
C MET A 98 -10.03 12.57 -15.09
N THR A 99 -9.14 13.04 -15.96
CA THR A 99 -8.38 12.19 -16.86
C THR A 99 -7.37 11.33 -16.11
N VAL A 100 -6.81 10.34 -16.78
CA VAL A 100 -5.74 9.48 -16.27
C VAL A 100 -4.55 10.33 -15.80
N LEU A 101 -4.12 11.30 -16.60
CA LEU A 101 -3.02 12.22 -16.27
C LEU A 101 -3.33 13.08 -15.04
N GLU A 102 -4.51 13.70 -15.01
CA GLU A 102 -4.92 14.56 -13.90
C GLU A 102 -5.00 13.79 -12.57
N ASN A 103 -5.45 12.53 -12.60
CA ASN A 103 -5.44 11.67 -11.41
C ASN A 103 -4.04 11.53 -10.79
N VAL A 104 -2.99 11.39 -11.61
CA VAL A 104 -1.61 11.30 -11.12
C VAL A 104 -1.10 12.67 -10.67
N LYS A 105 -1.37 13.75 -11.46
CA LYS A 105 -0.96 15.13 -11.12
C LYS A 105 -1.48 15.56 -9.76
N VAL A 106 -2.74 15.29 -9.44
CA VAL A 106 -3.34 15.64 -8.14
C VAL A 106 -2.56 15.02 -6.97
N ALA A 107 -2.10 13.78 -7.11
CA ALA A 107 -1.30 13.14 -6.05
C ALA A 107 0.07 13.81 -5.85
N MET A 108 0.61 14.47 -6.88
CA MET A 108 1.90 15.17 -6.83
C MET A 108 1.84 16.56 -6.20
N HIS A 109 0.64 17.10 -5.95
CA HIS A 109 0.48 18.47 -5.41
C HIS A 109 1.22 18.72 -4.09
N LYS A 110 1.48 17.68 -3.31
CA LYS A 110 2.32 17.78 -2.11
C LYS A 110 3.76 18.25 -2.42
N ASN A 111 4.25 17.95 -3.62
CA ASN A 111 5.64 18.22 -4.02
C ASN A 111 5.80 19.57 -4.72
N VAL A 112 4.69 20.28 -4.96
CA VAL A 112 4.66 21.59 -5.61
C VAL A 112 5.18 22.67 -4.66
N ARG A 113 6.09 23.52 -5.14
CA ARG A 113 6.77 24.55 -4.33
C ARG A 113 6.26 25.96 -4.54
N TYR A 114 5.50 26.23 -5.62
CA TYR A 114 4.95 27.57 -5.82
C TYR A 114 3.87 27.89 -4.78
N GLY A 115 3.91 29.13 -4.26
CA GLY A 115 2.89 29.61 -3.33
C GLY A 115 1.60 30.01 -4.05
N THR A 116 0.52 30.19 -3.29
CA THR A 116 -0.82 30.57 -3.78
C THR A 116 -0.79 31.82 -4.66
N ILE A 117 0.03 32.83 -4.33
CA ILE A 117 0.18 34.06 -5.12
C ILE A 117 0.73 33.77 -6.51
N ALA A 118 1.77 32.91 -6.60
CA ALA A 118 2.38 32.54 -7.88
C ALA A 118 1.39 31.75 -8.76
N ALA A 119 0.53 30.93 -8.15
CA ALA A 119 -0.53 30.22 -8.85
C ALA A 119 -1.61 31.17 -9.40
N ILE A 120 -2.09 32.11 -8.59
CA ILE A 120 -3.12 33.07 -8.99
C ILE A 120 -2.62 34.02 -10.10
N LEU A 121 -1.41 34.57 -9.95
CA LEU A 121 -0.80 35.48 -10.92
C LEU A 121 -0.14 34.76 -12.09
N ARG A 122 -0.15 33.42 -12.13
CA ARG A 122 0.48 32.58 -13.16
C ARG A 122 1.92 33.02 -13.49
N LEU A 123 2.72 33.18 -12.43
CA LEU A 123 4.12 33.56 -12.57
C LEU A 123 4.94 32.47 -13.31
N PRO A 124 6.11 32.79 -13.87
CA PRO A 124 6.96 31.82 -14.57
C PRO A 124 7.26 30.57 -13.73
N SER A 125 7.42 30.69 -12.42
CA SER A 125 7.60 29.56 -11.49
C SER A 125 6.43 28.59 -11.48
N TYR A 126 5.18 29.09 -11.63
CA TYR A 126 4.00 28.24 -11.77
C TYR A 126 4.10 27.37 -13.03
N TYR A 127 4.38 27.95 -14.18
CA TYR A 127 4.46 27.19 -15.44
C TYR A 127 5.60 26.17 -15.45
N SER A 128 6.77 26.51 -14.89
CA SER A 128 7.90 25.59 -14.82
C SER A 128 7.61 24.37 -13.95
N GLU A 129 6.96 24.56 -12.81
CA GLU A 129 6.59 23.45 -11.92
C GLU A 129 5.43 22.62 -12.47
N GLU A 130 4.40 23.25 -13.06
CA GLU A 130 3.32 22.49 -13.72
C GLU A 130 3.85 21.61 -14.84
N LYS A 131 4.81 22.11 -15.64
CA LYS A 131 5.47 21.32 -16.67
C LYS A 131 6.25 20.14 -16.05
N TRP A 132 7.00 20.39 -14.98
CA TRP A 132 7.72 19.34 -14.26
C TRP A 132 6.76 18.28 -13.69
N VAL A 133 5.65 18.68 -13.08
CA VAL A 133 4.61 17.75 -12.58
C VAL A 133 4.05 16.91 -13.71
N GLU A 134 3.76 17.53 -14.87
CA GLU A 134 3.23 16.81 -16.03
C GLU A 134 4.24 15.82 -16.59
N GLU A 135 5.51 16.20 -16.73
CA GLU A 135 6.58 15.30 -17.19
C GLU A 135 6.73 14.09 -16.25
N LYS A 136 6.74 14.33 -14.92
CA LYS A 136 6.84 13.26 -13.92
C LYS A 136 5.60 12.38 -13.89
N ALA A 137 4.41 12.94 -14.02
CA ALA A 137 3.18 12.16 -14.13
C ALA A 137 3.18 11.28 -15.40
N CYS A 138 3.66 11.81 -16.53
CA CYS A 138 3.81 11.05 -17.75
C CYS A 138 4.85 9.92 -17.63
N GLU A 139 5.96 10.14 -16.90
CA GLU A 139 6.92 9.07 -16.58
C GLU A 139 6.25 7.93 -15.81
N LEU A 140 5.51 8.25 -14.73
CA LEU A 140 4.78 7.25 -13.95
C LEU A 140 3.74 6.49 -14.78
N LEU A 141 3.02 7.20 -15.68
CA LEU A 141 2.06 6.56 -16.57
C LEU A 141 2.71 5.61 -17.57
N LYS A 142 3.94 5.89 -18.01
CA LYS A 142 4.74 4.95 -18.83
C LYS A 142 5.06 3.69 -18.04
N GLU A 143 5.47 3.81 -16.77
CA GLU A 143 5.80 2.66 -15.91
C GLU A 143 4.62 1.70 -15.74
N VAL A 144 3.42 2.25 -15.56
CA VAL A 144 2.22 1.43 -15.39
C VAL A 144 1.52 1.08 -16.71
N GLY A 145 2.09 1.46 -17.87
CA GLY A 145 1.58 1.14 -19.20
C GLY A 145 0.31 1.92 -19.59
N LEU A 146 0.08 3.12 -19.02
CA LEU A 146 -1.11 3.93 -19.26
C LEU A 146 -0.87 5.23 -20.01
N TYR A 147 0.36 5.49 -20.47
CA TYR A 147 0.72 6.75 -21.11
C TYR A 147 -0.11 7.06 -22.38
N SER A 148 -0.43 6.06 -23.19
CA SER A 148 -1.26 6.23 -24.40
C SER A 148 -2.67 6.71 -24.09
N LYS A 149 -3.18 6.37 -22.90
CA LYS A 149 -4.52 6.71 -22.42
C LYS A 149 -4.56 7.93 -21.49
N ARG A 150 -3.48 8.69 -21.39
CA ARG A 150 -3.34 9.79 -20.41
C ARG A 150 -4.43 10.84 -20.46
N ASN A 151 -5.03 11.05 -21.65
CA ASN A 151 -6.09 12.05 -21.86
C ASN A 151 -7.49 11.46 -21.74
N GLU A 152 -7.63 10.14 -21.55
CA GLU A 152 -8.92 9.48 -21.34
C GLU A 152 -9.43 9.75 -19.91
N MET A 153 -10.75 9.73 -19.74
CA MET A 153 -11.37 9.79 -18.41
C MET A 153 -11.03 8.51 -17.64
N ALA A 154 -10.69 8.61 -16.36
CA ALA A 154 -10.35 7.45 -15.54
C ALA A 154 -11.46 6.39 -15.49
N THR A 155 -12.72 6.79 -15.63
CA THR A 155 -13.89 5.90 -15.68
C THR A 155 -13.96 5.03 -16.94
N ASN A 156 -13.29 5.43 -18.02
CA ASN A 156 -13.32 4.70 -19.29
C ASN A 156 -12.30 3.54 -19.30
N LEU A 157 -11.42 3.49 -18.32
CA LEU A 157 -10.44 2.42 -18.21
C LEU A 157 -11.09 1.10 -17.78
N PRO A 158 -10.68 -0.05 -18.34
CA PRO A 158 -10.96 -1.36 -17.77
C PRO A 158 -10.48 -1.46 -16.32
N TYR A 159 -11.08 -2.38 -15.54
CA TYR A 159 -10.81 -2.52 -14.11
C TYR A 159 -9.31 -2.68 -13.79
N GLY A 160 -8.60 -3.57 -14.47
CA GLY A 160 -7.16 -3.78 -14.26
C GLY A 160 -6.32 -2.54 -14.58
N GLU A 161 -6.74 -1.71 -15.55
CA GLU A 161 -6.08 -0.43 -15.84
C GLU A 161 -6.38 0.63 -14.78
N GLN A 162 -7.60 0.66 -14.24
CA GLN A 162 -7.93 1.53 -13.10
C GLN A 162 -7.06 1.20 -11.89
N ARG A 163 -6.81 -0.09 -11.61
CA ARG A 163 -5.91 -0.54 -10.53
C ARG A 163 -4.48 -0.09 -10.78
N ARG A 164 -3.98 -0.20 -12.01
CA ARG A 164 -2.65 0.32 -12.37
C ARG A 164 -2.55 1.84 -12.20
N LEU A 165 -3.62 2.58 -12.53
CA LEU A 165 -3.68 4.02 -12.28
C LEU A 165 -3.65 4.35 -10.78
N GLU A 166 -4.34 3.58 -9.95
CA GLU A 166 -4.30 3.76 -8.49
C GLU A 166 -2.89 3.54 -7.94
N ILE A 167 -2.16 2.53 -8.44
CA ILE A 167 -0.74 2.30 -8.10
C ILE A 167 0.11 3.50 -8.56
N ALA A 168 -0.07 4.02 -9.78
CA ALA A 168 0.64 5.20 -10.25
C ALA A 168 0.42 6.42 -9.34
N ARG A 169 -0.80 6.64 -8.86
CA ARG A 169 -1.12 7.69 -7.88
C ARG A 169 -0.41 7.48 -6.54
N ALA A 170 -0.35 6.22 -6.09
CA ALA A 170 0.34 5.88 -4.86
C ALA A 170 1.86 6.10 -4.98
N LEU A 171 2.45 5.89 -6.16
CA LEU A 171 3.86 6.15 -6.45
C LEU A 171 4.18 7.64 -6.59
N ALA A 172 3.21 8.46 -6.98
CA ALA A 172 3.41 9.89 -7.27
C ALA A 172 3.89 10.71 -6.06
N ILE A 173 3.70 10.20 -4.84
CA ILE A 173 4.20 10.83 -3.61
C ILE A 173 5.62 10.36 -3.23
N HIS A 174 6.27 9.55 -4.05
CA HIS A 174 7.59 8.93 -3.80
C HIS A 174 7.64 8.19 -2.45
N PRO A 175 6.80 7.15 -2.24
CA PRO A 175 6.76 6.45 -0.98
C PRO A 175 8.02 5.63 -0.71
N LYS A 176 8.34 5.39 0.57
CA LYS A 176 9.30 4.39 1.04
C LYS A 176 8.61 3.04 1.27
N ILE A 177 7.35 3.10 1.71
CA ILE A 177 6.51 1.93 1.99
C ILE A 177 5.20 2.05 1.21
N LEU A 178 4.86 1.01 0.45
CA LEU A 178 3.64 0.90 -0.33
C LEU A 178 2.77 -0.23 0.22
N PHE A 179 1.59 0.12 0.68
CA PHE A 179 0.55 -0.83 1.10
C PHE A 179 -0.39 -1.12 -0.06
N LEU A 180 -0.51 -2.38 -0.46
CA LEU A 180 -1.41 -2.87 -1.51
C LEU A 180 -2.52 -3.71 -0.89
N ASP A 181 -3.75 -3.25 -1.00
CA ASP A 181 -4.93 -3.88 -0.42
C ASP A 181 -5.72 -4.61 -1.51
N GLU A 182 -5.58 -5.93 -1.58
CA GLU A 182 -6.18 -6.83 -2.56
C GLU A 182 -6.04 -6.31 -4.01
N PRO A 183 -4.81 -6.04 -4.48
CA PRO A 183 -4.61 -5.41 -5.78
C PRO A 183 -5.02 -6.28 -6.97
N ALA A 184 -5.07 -7.61 -6.83
CA ALA A 184 -5.48 -8.54 -7.88
C ALA A 184 -6.97 -8.91 -7.83
N ALA A 185 -7.74 -8.41 -6.85
CA ALA A 185 -9.15 -8.74 -6.72
C ALA A 185 -9.94 -8.44 -8.01
N GLY A 186 -10.65 -9.43 -8.53
CA GLY A 186 -11.46 -9.30 -9.75
C GLY A 186 -10.69 -9.31 -11.08
N MET A 187 -9.39 -9.60 -11.04
CA MET A 187 -8.54 -9.73 -12.24
C MET A 187 -8.58 -11.17 -12.79
N ASN A 188 -8.41 -11.29 -14.09
CA ASN A 188 -8.15 -12.59 -14.72
C ASN A 188 -6.68 -13.02 -14.51
N PRO A 189 -6.32 -14.30 -14.75
CA PRO A 189 -4.95 -14.79 -14.52
C PRO A 189 -3.86 -14.02 -15.27
N GLN A 190 -4.15 -13.54 -16.49
CA GLN A 190 -3.18 -12.76 -17.27
C GLN A 190 -2.98 -11.37 -16.65
N GLU A 191 -4.03 -10.70 -16.23
CA GLU A 191 -3.97 -9.40 -15.56
C GLU A 191 -3.23 -9.51 -14.22
N THR A 192 -3.46 -10.60 -13.46
CA THR A 192 -2.73 -10.90 -12.22
C THR A 192 -1.24 -11.09 -12.48
N ALA A 193 -0.87 -11.83 -13.52
CA ALA A 193 0.53 -12.03 -13.89
C ALA A 193 1.21 -10.71 -14.31
N ASP A 194 0.51 -9.86 -15.05
CA ASP A 194 1.04 -8.55 -15.47
C ASP A 194 1.14 -7.58 -14.27
N LEU A 195 0.18 -7.62 -13.33
CA LEU A 195 0.26 -6.89 -12.08
C LEU A 195 1.45 -7.34 -11.23
N THR A 196 1.68 -8.66 -11.13
CA THR A 196 2.84 -9.24 -10.42
C THR A 196 4.16 -8.69 -10.96
N LYS A 197 4.33 -8.70 -12.28
CA LYS A 197 5.52 -8.12 -12.94
C LYS A 197 5.65 -6.63 -12.63
N LEU A 198 4.54 -5.90 -12.66
CA LEU A 198 4.53 -4.48 -12.33
C LEU A 198 4.98 -4.23 -10.88
N ILE A 199 4.47 -5.00 -9.90
CA ILE A 199 4.85 -4.86 -8.49
C ILE A 199 6.35 -5.09 -8.32
N HIS A 200 6.93 -6.13 -8.92
CA HIS A 200 8.37 -6.37 -8.89
C HIS A 200 9.15 -5.21 -9.51
N HIS A 201 8.75 -4.78 -10.71
CA HIS A 201 9.41 -3.69 -11.42
C HIS A 201 9.43 -2.38 -10.60
N ILE A 202 8.30 -1.95 -10.07
CA ILE A 202 8.23 -0.71 -9.28
C ILE A 202 8.98 -0.83 -7.96
N ARG A 203 8.94 -2.02 -7.30
CA ARG A 203 9.70 -2.28 -6.08
C ARG A 203 11.19 -2.09 -6.32
N GLU A 204 11.75 -2.73 -7.34
CA GLU A 204 13.18 -2.62 -7.68
C GLU A 204 13.57 -1.20 -8.09
N LYS A 205 12.81 -0.61 -9.02
CA LYS A 205 13.10 0.71 -9.59
C LYS A 205 13.07 1.81 -8.53
N TYR A 206 12.08 1.79 -7.65
CA TYR A 206 11.88 2.84 -6.64
C TYR A 206 12.40 2.43 -5.26
N LYS A 207 13.02 1.25 -5.12
CA LYS A 207 13.54 0.68 -3.85
C LYS A 207 12.47 0.64 -2.76
N LEU A 208 11.26 0.22 -3.12
CA LEU A 208 10.10 0.22 -2.24
C LEU A 208 10.13 -0.97 -1.29
N THR A 209 9.66 -0.73 -0.07
CA THR A 209 9.14 -1.79 0.79
C THR A 209 7.65 -1.95 0.47
N VAL A 210 7.19 -3.18 0.23
CA VAL A 210 5.80 -3.44 -0.17
C VAL A 210 5.14 -4.37 0.84
N ILE A 211 3.97 -3.99 1.33
CA ILE A 211 3.12 -4.84 2.16
C ILE A 211 1.83 -5.10 1.40
N LEU A 212 1.52 -6.38 1.21
CA LEU A 212 0.43 -6.85 0.38
C LEU A 212 -0.59 -7.62 1.21
N ILE A 213 -1.87 -7.23 1.15
CA ILE A 213 -2.98 -8.13 1.53
C ILE A 213 -3.50 -8.78 0.26
N GLU A 214 -3.62 -10.09 0.25
CA GLU A 214 -4.22 -10.85 -0.84
C GLU A 214 -4.90 -12.12 -0.34
N HIS A 215 -5.89 -12.58 -1.11
CA HIS A 215 -6.57 -13.85 -0.93
C HIS A 215 -6.11 -14.90 -1.93
N ASP A 216 -5.51 -14.48 -3.04
CA ASP A 216 -4.90 -15.38 -4.01
C ASP A 216 -3.56 -15.88 -3.48
N MET A 217 -3.60 -17.08 -2.88
CA MET A 217 -2.41 -17.73 -2.33
C MET A 217 -1.35 -17.99 -3.39
N SER A 218 -1.74 -18.24 -4.65
CA SER A 218 -0.79 -18.43 -5.74
C SER A 218 0.04 -17.17 -5.98
N LEU A 219 -0.61 -16.01 -6.01
CA LEU A 219 0.08 -14.73 -6.11
C LEU A 219 1.01 -14.50 -4.92
N VAL A 220 0.49 -14.63 -3.69
CA VAL A 220 1.27 -14.39 -2.47
C VAL A 220 2.52 -15.26 -2.39
N MET A 221 2.36 -16.58 -2.64
CA MET A 221 3.47 -17.54 -2.59
C MET A 221 4.53 -17.28 -3.66
N ASN A 222 4.14 -16.69 -4.79
CA ASN A 222 5.07 -16.42 -5.89
C ASN A 222 5.84 -15.10 -5.74
N ILE A 223 5.30 -14.10 -5.04
CA ILE A 223 5.93 -12.78 -5.01
C ILE A 223 6.47 -12.36 -3.65
N CYS A 224 5.90 -12.86 -2.55
CA CYS A 224 6.32 -12.45 -1.21
C CYS A 224 7.59 -13.18 -0.77
N GLU A 225 8.49 -12.45 -0.14
CA GLU A 225 9.71 -12.99 0.47
C GLU A 225 9.43 -13.52 1.87
N ARG A 226 8.46 -12.89 2.55
CA ARG A 226 8.02 -13.27 3.88
C ARG A 226 6.52 -13.02 4.02
N ILE A 227 5.86 -13.87 4.78
CA ILE A 227 4.41 -13.85 4.96
C ILE A 227 4.10 -13.81 6.45
N TYR A 228 3.21 -12.93 6.85
CA TYR A 228 2.58 -12.90 8.15
C TYR A 228 1.16 -13.46 8.04
N VAL A 229 0.78 -14.33 8.96
CA VAL A 229 -0.55 -14.95 8.97
C VAL A 229 -1.31 -14.50 10.21
N LEU A 230 -2.45 -13.87 9.95
CA LEU A 230 -3.39 -13.47 10.98
C LEU A 230 -4.56 -14.45 11.07
N ASP A 231 -4.99 -14.75 12.29
CA ASP A 231 -6.25 -15.43 12.57
C ASP A 231 -6.87 -14.88 13.85
N TYR A 232 -8.18 -14.61 13.83
CA TYR A 232 -8.95 -13.98 14.93
C TYR A 232 -8.20 -12.83 15.62
N GLY A 233 -7.58 -11.95 14.83
CA GLY A 233 -6.84 -10.78 15.31
C GLY A 233 -5.46 -11.07 15.89
N LYS A 234 -4.98 -12.30 15.87
CA LYS A 234 -3.68 -12.73 16.40
C LYS A 234 -2.73 -13.13 15.28
N MET A 235 -1.45 -12.89 15.48
CA MET A 235 -0.41 -13.41 14.60
C MET A 235 -0.17 -14.89 14.94
N ILE A 236 -0.50 -15.81 14.02
CA ILE A 236 -0.36 -17.25 14.24
C ILE A 236 0.91 -17.84 13.61
N ALA A 237 1.43 -17.18 12.56
CA ALA A 237 2.68 -17.59 11.92
C ALA A 237 3.34 -16.43 11.19
N ASN A 238 4.66 -16.51 11.02
CA ASN A 238 5.41 -15.71 10.06
C ASN A 238 6.59 -16.54 9.55
N GLY A 239 6.94 -16.36 8.26
CA GLY A 239 8.05 -17.11 7.65
C GLY A 239 8.07 -16.94 6.14
N SER A 240 8.95 -17.68 5.49
CA SER A 240 8.99 -17.80 4.03
C SER A 240 7.72 -18.45 3.46
N PRO A 241 7.42 -18.29 2.18
CA PRO A 241 6.28 -18.96 1.54
C PRO A 241 6.27 -20.47 1.76
N GLU A 242 7.43 -21.14 1.71
CA GLU A 242 7.54 -22.59 1.94
C GLU A 242 7.21 -22.98 3.38
N GLU A 243 7.71 -22.23 4.37
CA GLU A 243 7.39 -22.46 5.78
C GLU A 243 5.90 -22.27 6.06
N ILE A 244 5.29 -21.23 5.52
CA ILE A 244 3.86 -20.95 5.70
C ILE A 244 2.98 -22.01 5.03
N LYS A 245 3.35 -22.48 3.83
CA LYS A 245 2.61 -23.51 3.10
C LYS A 245 2.53 -24.83 3.89
N ASN A 246 3.58 -25.16 4.65
CA ASN A 246 3.69 -26.42 5.40
C ASN A 246 3.34 -26.25 6.88
N ASN A 247 2.89 -25.09 7.32
CA ASN A 247 2.57 -24.82 8.71
C ASN A 247 1.18 -25.35 9.08
N GLU A 248 1.12 -26.31 10.02
CA GLU A 248 -0.13 -26.96 10.44
C GLU A 248 -1.15 -25.98 11.02
N PHE A 249 -0.73 -24.94 11.76
CA PHE A 249 -1.63 -23.93 12.30
C PHE A 249 -2.28 -23.11 11.18
N VAL A 250 -1.50 -22.77 10.14
CA VAL A 250 -2.00 -22.06 8.97
C VAL A 250 -3.01 -22.92 8.22
N ILE A 251 -2.69 -24.18 7.98
CA ILE A 251 -3.58 -25.12 7.29
C ILE A 251 -4.91 -25.25 8.04
N LYS A 252 -4.88 -25.45 9.36
CA LYS A 252 -6.09 -25.55 10.21
C LYS A 252 -6.92 -24.27 10.15
N ALA A 253 -6.28 -23.10 10.28
CA ALA A 253 -6.98 -21.81 10.22
C ALA A 253 -7.76 -21.63 8.90
N TYR A 254 -7.23 -22.11 7.78
CA TYR A 254 -7.92 -22.05 6.47
C TYR A 254 -8.96 -23.14 6.27
N LEU A 255 -8.83 -24.30 6.93
CA LEU A 255 -9.84 -25.37 6.93
C LEU A 255 -10.99 -25.12 7.92
N GLY A 256 -10.87 -24.12 8.79
CA GLY A 256 -11.88 -23.79 9.80
C GLY A 256 -11.88 -24.71 11.01
N GLU A 257 -10.76 -25.42 11.26
CA GLU A 257 -10.57 -26.20 12.48
C GLU A 257 -10.11 -25.28 13.62
N GLU A 258 -10.70 -25.43 14.82
CA GLU A 258 -10.25 -24.69 16.01
C GLU A 258 -8.81 -25.02 16.36
N ILE A 259 -8.02 -24.00 16.65
CA ILE A 259 -6.60 -24.08 17.02
C ILE A 259 -6.45 -24.13 18.54
#